data_8ab03b4adf3e138c4aa8a7bbbdd6318c
#
_entry.id   8ab03b4adf3e138c4aa8a7bbbdd6318c
#
_cell.length_a   1.000
_cell.length_b   1.000
_cell.length_c   1.000
_cell.angle_alpha   90.00
_cell.angle_beta   90.00
_cell.angle_gamma   90.00
#
_symmetry.space_group_name_H-M   'P 1'
#
loop_
_entity.id
_entity.type
_entity.pdbx_description
1 polymer ?
#
loop_
_entity_poly.entity_id
_entity_poly.type
_entity_poly.pdbx_seq_one_letter_code
_entity_poly.pdbx_strand_id
1 'polypeptide(L)'
;MEGLYMIRECKKEDLKALEGYLNAEPYGKAILTAIRRYGLEEKFQTIYINVQPGEELAAEMVSGVYLWIHRNLMLYCSTNQVDIDFLEQMIGEVQPDKVVGRRDNVNIVSWLLTDYRLETEVKIPEILDADGEKITCITDEPEHQGEWAVLNRGEA
;
A
#
# COMPACT_ATOMS: atom_id res chain seq x y z
N MET A 1 -12.35 -23.90 6.64
CA MET A 1 -11.73 -23.05 7.65
C MET A 1 -11.76 -21.60 7.18
N GLU A 2 -12.45 -20.79 7.93
CA GLU A 2 -12.61 -19.40 7.58
C GLU A 2 -11.36 -18.59 7.86
N GLY A 3 -11.13 -17.57 7.05
CA GLY A 3 -10.17 -16.54 7.34
C GLY A 3 -8.71 -16.88 7.12
N LEU A 4 -8.43 -17.96 6.42
CA LEU A 4 -7.05 -18.21 6.03
C LEU A 4 -6.70 -17.29 4.85
N TYR A 5 -5.86 -16.28 5.14
CA TYR A 5 -5.33 -15.40 4.12
C TYR A 5 -3.87 -15.73 3.86
N MET A 6 -3.44 -15.49 2.64
CA MET A 6 -2.04 -15.65 2.26
C MET A 6 -1.61 -14.43 1.48
N ILE A 7 -0.36 -14.01 1.67
CA ILE A 7 0.22 -12.93 0.88
C ILE A 7 0.97 -13.52 -0.29
N ARG A 8 0.73 -12.96 -1.44
CA ARG A 8 1.46 -13.29 -2.65
C ARG A 8 1.57 -12.07 -3.55
N GLU A 9 2.46 -12.15 -4.51
CA GLU A 9 2.61 -11.09 -5.49
C GLU A 9 1.39 -11.05 -6.41
N CYS A 10 0.97 -9.84 -6.77
CA CYS A 10 -0.14 -9.61 -7.67
C CYS A 10 0.20 -10.09 -9.08
N LYS A 11 -0.74 -10.76 -9.71
CA LYS A 11 -0.64 -11.21 -11.10
C LYS A 11 -1.66 -10.49 -11.96
N LYS A 12 -1.45 -10.54 -13.27
CA LYS A 12 -2.33 -9.88 -14.23
C LYS A 12 -3.79 -10.31 -14.07
N GLU A 13 -4.05 -11.57 -13.82
CA GLU A 13 -5.41 -12.10 -13.63
C GLU A 13 -6.09 -11.60 -12.36
N ASP A 14 -5.34 -11.02 -11.43
CA ASP A 14 -5.88 -10.47 -10.18
C ASP A 14 -6.43 -9.06 -10.34
N LEU A 15 -6.08 -8.35 -11.41
CA LEU A 15 -6.34 -6.92 -11.54
C LEU A 15 -7.83 -6.56 -11.46
N LYS A 16 -8.70 -7.39 -12.02
CA LYS A 16 -10.14 -7.13 -11.99
C LYS A 16 -10.69 -7.15 -10.56
N ALA A 17 -10.27 -8.14 -9.77
CA ALA A 17 -10.68 -8.23 -8.37
C ALA A 17 -10.12 -7.07 -7.56
N LEU A 18 -8.86 -6.70 -7.80
CA LEU A 18 -8.24 -5.58 -7.13
C LEU A 18 -8.92 -4.25 -7.44
N GLU A 19 -9.34 -4.06 -8.69
CA GLU A 19 -10.07 -2.85 -9.07
C GLU A 19 -11.31 -2.66 -8.20
N GLY A 20 -12.10 -3.72 -8.00
CA GLY A 20 -13.27 -3.68 -7.13
C GLY A 20 -12.91 -3.36 -5.69
N TYR A 21 -11.86 -3.98 -5.18
CA TYR A 21 -11.43 -3.76 -3.79
C TYR A 21 -10.87 -2.34 -3.57
N LEU A 22 -10.01 -1.89 -4.46
CA LEU A 22 -9.30 -0.62 -4.30
C LEU A 22 -10.17 0.61 -4.56
N ASN A 23 -11.25 0.48 -5.30
CA ASN A 23 -12.12 1.61 -5.62
C ASN A 23 -12.99 2.10 -4.45
N ALA A 24 -13.02 1.37 -3.33
CA ALA A 24 -13.90 1.68 -2.21
C ALA A 24 -13.51 2.95 -1.45
N GLU A 25 -12.22 3.28 -1.40
CA GLU A 25 -11.73 4.44 -0.64
C GLU A 25 -10.60 5.16 -1.38
N PRO A 26 -10.35 6.44 -1.06
CA PRO A 26 -9.28 7.21 -1.73
C PRO A 26 -7.90 6.54 -1.66
N TYR A 27 -7.61 5.88 -0.55
CA TYR A 27 -6.32 5.21 -0.31
C TYR A 27 -6.09 4.07 -1.29
N GLY A 28 -7.14 3.30 -1.55
CA GLY A 28 -7.10 2.23 -2.55
C GLY A 28 -7.06 2.78 -3.97
N LYS A 29 -7.81 3.85 -4.24
CA LYS A 29 -7.82 4.48 -5.58
C LYS A 29 -6.43 4.96 -5.97
N ALA A 30 -5.67 5.51 -5.04
CA ALA A 30 -4.30 5.95 -5.32
C ALA A 30 -3.41 4.78 -5.70
N ILE A 31 -3.52 3.65 -4.99
CA ILE A 31 -2.78 2.43 -5.32
C ILE A 31 -3.18 1.93 -6.72
N LEU A 32 -4.48 1.93 -7.01
CA LEU A 32 -4.98 1.50 -8.32
C LEU A 32 -4.43 2.36 -9.45
N THR A 33 -4.34 3.68 -9.21
CA THR A 33 -3.74 4.60 -10.19
C THR A 33 -2.29 4.24 -10.47
N ALA A 34 -1.52 3.93 -9.43
CA ALA A 34 -0.13 3.51 -9.58
C ALA A 34 -0.01 2.22 -10.40
N ILE A 35 -0.90 1.26 -10.12
CA ILE A 35 -0.91 -0.01 -10.85
C ILE A 35 -1.24 0.22 -12.33
N ARG A 36 -2.24 1.03 -12.64
CA ARG A 36 -2.64 1.34 -14.01
C ARG A 36 -1.55 2.09 -14.76
N ARG A 37 -0.85 2.99 -14.08
CA ARG A 37 0.17 3.82 -14.71
C ARG A 37 1.44 3.04 -15.02
N TYR A 38 1.88 2.20 -14.10
CA TYR A 38 3.19 1.54 -14.22
C TYR A 38 3.11 0.04 -14.49
N GLY A 39 1.97 -0.58 -14.24
CA GLY A 39 1.78 -2.01 -14.49
C GLY A 39 2.48 -2.90 -13.46
N LEU A 40 2.73 -4.13 -13.85
CA LEU A 40 3.27 -5.17 -12.96
C LEU A 40 4.70 -5.58 -13.28
N GLU A 41 5.29 -5.01 -14.34
CA GLU A 41 6.59 -5.45 -14.85
C GLU A 41 7.76 -4.51 -14.55
N GLU A 42 7.46 -3.31 -13.99
CA GLU A 42 8.50 -2.35 -13.66
C GLU A 42 9.25 -2.78 -12.40
N LYS A 43 10.57 -2.69 -12.43
CA LYS A 43 11.41 -3.09 -11.29
C LYS A 43 11.23 -2.21 -10.06
N PHE A 44 10.79 -0.96 -10.26
CA PHE A 44 10.59 -0.01 -9.16
C PHE A 44 9.23 -0.15 -8.49
N GLN A 45 8.36 -1.04 -8.97
CA GLN A 45 7.03 -1.23 -8.41
C GLN A 45 6.71 -2.71 -8.25
N THR A 46 6.37 -3.11 -7.03
CA THR A 46 5.93 -4.46 -6.71
C THR A 46 4.66 -4.40 -5.90
N ILE A 47 3.70 -5.23 -6.24
CA ILE A 47 2.41 -5.26 -5.56
C ILE A 47 2.22 -6.62 -4.91
N TYR A 48 1.98 -6.61 -3.60
CA TYR A 48 1.61 -7.81 -2.84
C TYR A 48 0.17 -7.71 -2.40
N ILE A 49 -0.53 -8.83 -2.42
CA ILE A 49 -1.93 -8.87 -2.04
C ILE A 49 -2.13 -9.94 -0.97
N ASN A 50 -2.98 -9.63 0.00
CA ASN A 50 -3.38 -10.58 1.03
C ASN A 50 -4.77 -11.09 0.66
N VAL A 51 -4.86 -12.37 0.32
CA VAL A 51 -6.06 -12.94 -0.29
C VAL A 51 -6.41 -14.28 0.33
N GLN A 52 -7.69 -14.63 0.24
CA GLN A 52 -8.13 -15.99 0.52
C GLN A 52 -7.73 -16.89 -0.65
N PRO A 53 -7.25 -18.11 -0.37
CA PRO A 53 -6.93 -19.04 -1.46
C PRO A 53 -8.19 -19.48 -2.20
N GLY A 54 -8.07 -19.65 -3.51
CA GLY A 54 -9.17 -20.07 -4.35
C GLY A 54 -8.74 -20.10 -5.80
N GLU A 55 -9.53 -20.74 -6.65
CA GLU A 55 -9.21 -20.84 -8.07
C GLU A 55 -9.37 -19.52 -8.79
N GLU A 56 -10.37 -18.75 -8.40
CA GLU A 56 -10.68 -17.48 -9.04
C GLU A 56 -10.81 -16.40 -7.96
N LEU A 57 -10.04 -15.32 -8.10
CA LEU A 57 -10.04 -14.25 -7.12
C LEU A 57 -11.23 -13.31 -7.34
N ALA A 58 -11.95 -13.02 -6.26
CA ALA A 58 -13.01 -12.02 -6.24
C ALA A 58 -12.60 -10.90 -5.26
N ALA A 59 -13.20 -9.72 -5.43
CA ALA A 59 -12.86 -8.55 -4.60
C ALA A 59 -13.05 -8.82 -3.10
N GLU A 60 -14.09 -9.52 -2.72
CA GLU A 60 -14.37 -9.86 -1.31
C GLU A 60 -13.37 -10.82 -0.69
N MET A 61 -12.53 -11.44 -1.49
CA MET A 61 -11.46 -12.33 -1.02
C MET A 61 -10.16 -11.57 -0.70
N VAL A 62 -10.11 -10.28 -1.00
CA VAL A 62 -8.92 -9.44 -0.75
C VAL A 62 -9.07 -8.76 0.60
N SER A 63 -8.07 -8.88 1.46
CA SER A 63 -8.05 -8.21 2.77
C SER A 63 -7.02 -7.09 2.87
N GLY A 64 -6.11 -7.01 1.93
CA GLY A 64 -5.09 -5.95 1.94
C GLY A 64 -4.26 -5.94 0.67
N VAL A 65 -3.75 -4.76 0.36
CA VAL A 65 -2.84 -4.54 -0.77
C VAL A 65 -1.67 -3.73 -0.28
N TYR A 66 -0.47 -4.19 -0.63
CA TYR A 66 0.79 -3.53 -0.26
C TYR A 66 1.53 -3.20 -1.55
N LEU A 67 1.69 -1.91 -1.79
CA LEU A 67 2.39 -1.43 -2.99
C LEU A 67 3.75 -0.89 -2.57
N TRP A 68 4.78 -1.51 -3.10
CA TRP A 68 6.13 -1.00 -2.97
C TRP A 68 6.48 -0.26 -4.25
N ILE A 69 6.63 1.05 -4.17
CA ILE A 69 6.97 1.88 -5.34
C ILE A 69 8.20 2.73 -5.00
N HIS A 70 9.28 2.53 -5.77
CA HIS A 70 10.59 3.07 -5.46
C HIS A 70 10.97 2.72 -4.02
N ARG A 71 11.12 3.70 -3.15
CA ARG A 71 11.44 3.47 -1.73
C ARG A 71 10.26 3.79 -0.81
N ASN A 72 9.06 3.80 -1.36
CA ASN A 72 7.86 4.08 -0.60
C ASN A 72 6.99 2.83 -0.48
N LEU A 73 6.37 2.67 0.67
CA LEU A 73 5.38 1.64 0.90
C LEU A 73 4.01 2.30 1.02
N MET A 74 3.09 1.92 0.14
CA MET A 74 1.69 2.29 0.25
C MET A 74 0.89 1.04 0.60
N LEU A 75 -0.06 1.17 1.50
CA LEU A 75 -0.90 0.03 1.86
C LEU A 75 -2.35 0.44 2.02
N TYR A 76 -3.22 -0.51 1.76
CA TYR A 76 -4.66 -0.36 2.00
C TYR A 76 -5.23 -1.68 2.48
N CYS A 77 -5.72 -1.68 3.72
CA CYS A 77 -6.39 -2.81 4.35
C CYS A 77 -7.73 -2.31 4.87
N SER A 78 -8.81 -2.60 4.16
CA SER A 78 -10.13 -2.03 4.43
C SER A 78 -10.65 -2.30 5.83
N THR A 79 -10.35 -3.49 6.38
CA THR A 79 -10.75 -3.90 7.72
C THR A 79 -9.65 -3.72 8.76
N ASN A 80 -8.58 -3.03 8.39
CA ASN A 80 -7.41 -2.81 9.23
C ASN A 80 -6.69 -4.10 9.67
N GLN A 81 -6.82 -5.16 8.90
CA GLN A 81 -6.10 -6.40 9.13
C GLN A 81 -4.75 -6.37 8.43
N VAL A 82 -3.83 -5.59 9.00
CA VAL A 82 -2.49 -5.46 8.49
C VAL A 82 -1.67 -6.69 8.88
N ASP A 83 -1.01 -7.30 7.91
CA ASP A 83 -0.19 -8.49 8.18
C ASP A 83 1.18 -8.05 8.71
N ILE A 84 1.30 -8.08 10.04
CA ILE A 84 2.50 -7.61 10.74
C ILE A 84 3.71 -8.48 10.42
N ASP A 85 3.53 -9.80 10.38
CA ASP A 85 4.63 -10.73 10.12
C ASP A 85 5.24 -10.50 8.74
N PHE A 86 4.38 -10.30 7.73
CA PHE A 86 4.83 -10.00 6.39
C PHE A 86 5.59 -8.67 6.33
N LEU A 87 5.03 -7.64 6.95
CA LEU A 87 5.66 -6.32 6.97
C LEU A 87 6.98 -6.32 7.71
N GLU A 88 7.05 -7.02 8.84
CA GLU A 88 8.28 -7.12 9.61
C GLU A 88 9.40 -7.74 8.77
N GLN A 89 9.08 -8.80 8.04
CA GLN A 89 10.04 -9.46 7.16
C GLN A 89 10.47 -8.54 6.01
N MET A 90 9.50 -7.91 5.35
CA MET A 90 9.76 -7.03 4.21
C MET A 90 10.59 -5.80 4.60
N ILE A 91 10.23 -5.16 5.71
CA ILE A 91 10.92 -3.97 6.23
C ILE A 91 12.32 -4.36 6.73
N GLY A 92 12.49 -5.56 7.26
CA GLY A 92 13.79 -6.07 7.69
C GLY A 92 14.81 -6.18 6.54
N GLU A 93 14.32 -6.42 5.33
CA GLU A 93 15.18 -6.48 4.15
C GLU A 93 15.49 -5.10 3.59
N VAL A 94 14.46 -4.27 3.46
CA VAL A 94 14.59 -2.92 2.91
C VAL A 94 13.69 -1.97 3.69
N GLN A 95 14.30 -0.99 4.35
CA GLN A 95 13.51 0.02 5.06
C GLN A 95 12.95 1.05 4.07
N PRO A 96 11.65 1.33 4.11
CA PRO A 96 11.08 2.35 3.24
C PRO A 96 11.47 3.76 3.71
N ASP A 97 11.54 4.70 2.78
CA ASP A 97 11.71 6.10 3.13
C ASP A 97 10.41 6.68 3.67
N LYS A 98 9.29 6.22 3.12
CA LYS A 98 7.96 6.63 3.55
C LYS A 98 7.00 5.44 3.57
N VAL A 99 6.06 5.48 4.52
CA VAL A 99 4.90 4.59 4.53
C VAL A 99 3.67 5.47 4.45
N VAL A 100 2.80 5.22 3.49
CA VAL A 100 1.66 6.10 3.18
C VAL A 100 0.39 5.27 3.11
N GLY A 101 -0.65 5.73 3.77
CA GLY A 101 -1.92 5.03 3.73
C GLY A 101 -2.98 5.65 4.63
N ARG A 102 -4.04 4.89 4.86
CA ARG A 102 -5.10 5.28 5.77
C ARG A 102 -4.54 5.29 7.20
N ARG A 103 -5.00 6.23 8.00
CA ARG A 103 -4.46 6.46 9.34
C ARG A 103 -4.38 5.20 10.21
N ASP A 104 -5.43 4.40 10.24
CA ASP A 104 -5.46 3.19 11.07
C ASP A 104 -4.45 2.14 10.58
N ASN A 105 -4.29 2.00 9.26
CA ASN A 105 -3.31 1.09 8.68
C ASN A 105 -1.88 1.53 9.03
N VAL A 106 -1.59 2.80 8.81
CA VAL A 106 -0.24 3.35 9.05
C VAL A 106 0.10 3.32 10.53
N ASN A 107 -0.89 3.54 11.40
CA ASN A 107 -0.68 3.48 12.84
C ASN A 107 -0.17 2.10 13.28
N ILE A 108 -0.68 1.03 12.69
CA ILE A 108 -0.18 -0.33 12.99
C ILE A 108 1.27 -0.48 12.53
N VAL A 109 1.58 0.01 11.33
CA VAL A 109 2.95 -0.06 10.80
C VAL A 109 3.92 0.73 11.69
N SER A 110 3.46 1.81 12.31
CA SER A 110 4.29 2.63 13.18
C SER A 110 4.83 1.85 14.39
N TRP A 111 4.17 0.77 14.79
CA TRP A 111 4.65 -0.08 15.87
C TRP A 111 5.94 -0.84 15.48
N LEU A 112 6.15 -1.03 14.17
CA LEU A 112 7.36 -1.69 13.65
C LEU A 112 8.47 -0.70 13.34
N LEU A 113 8.14 0.57 13.14
CA LEU A 113 9.05 1.61 12.70
C LEU A 113 9.11 2.73 13.75
N THR A 114 9.62 2.40 14.92
CA THR A 114 9.60 3.30 16.08
C THR A 114 10.47 4.54 15.93
N ASP A 115 11.43 4.52 15.02
CA ASP A 115 12.30 5.65 14.72
C ASP A 115 11.78 6.54 13.57
N TYR A 116 10.62 6.18 13.03
CA TYR A 116 9.97 7.01 12.00
C TYR A 116 9.06 8.04 12.64
N ARG A 117 8.91 9.17 11.96
CA ARG A 117 8.01 10.23 12.40
C ARG A 117 6.65 10.07 11.74
N LEU A 118 5.60 9.99 12.55
CA LEU A 118 4.22 9.85 12.09
C LEU A 118 3.59 11.23 11.88
N GLU A 119 3.06 11.45 10.69
CA GLU A 119 2.22 12.61 10.39
C GLU A 119 0.81 12.12 10.09
N THR A 120 -0.20 12.75 10.68
CA THR A 120 -1.60 12.42 10.46
C THR A 120 -2.32 13.61 9.82
N GLU A 121 -3.53 13.37 9.32
CA GLU A 121 -4.36 14.40 8.69
C GLU A 121 -3.71 15.04 7.46
N VAL A 122 -2.94 14.25 6.74
CA VAL A 122 -2.31 14.69 5.50
C VAL A 122 -3.34 14.53 4.37
N LYS A 123 -3.63 15.60 3.66
CA LYS A 123 -4.65 15.55 2.59
C LYS A 123 -4.10 15.00 1.29
N ILE A 124 -2.89 15.40 0.94
CA ILE A 124 -2.20 14.97 -0.27
C ILE A 124 -0.80 14.53 0.13
N PRO A 125 -0.58 13.23 0.32
CA PRO A 125 0.74 12.75 0.71
C PRO A 125 1.71 12.84 -0.45
N GLU A 126 2.97 13.10 -0.13
CA GLU A 126 4.03 13.13 -1.13
C GLU A 126 4.69 11.77 -1.25
N ILE A 127 4.82 11.31 -2.48
CA ILE A 127 5.55 10.10 -2.81
C ILE A 127 6.69 10.50 -3.73
N LEU A 128 7.89 10.04 -3.42
CA LEU A 128 9.08 10.42 -4.17
C LEU A 128 9.64 9.24 -4.96
N ASP A 129 10.18 9.53 -6.13
CA ASP A 129 10.90 8.53 -6.91
C ASP A 129 12.34 8.36 -6.39
N ALA A 130 13.14 7.56 -7.07
CA ALA A 130 14.52 7.27 -6.65
C ALA A 130 15.41 8.51 -6.67
N ASP A 131 15.07 9.53 -7.46
CA ASP A 131 15.82 10.77 -7.57
C ASP A 131 15.35 11.86 -6.61
N GLY A 132 14.33 11.55 -5.80
CA GLY A 132 13.74 12.50 -4.87
C GLY A 132 12.71 13.42 -5.49
N GLU A 133 12.27 13.14 -6.72
CA GLU A 133 11.24 13.91 -7.39
C GLU A 133 9.85 13.40 -7.03
N LYS A 134 8.90 14.32 -6.91
CA LYS A 134 7.52 13.96 -6.55
C LYS A 134 6.83 13.19 -7.68
N ILE A 135 6.17 12.10 -7.32
CA ILE A 135 5.29 11.38 -8.22
C ILE A 135 3.87 11.94 -8.02
N THR A 136 3.56 13.04 -8.70
CA THR A 136 2.33 13.80 -8.45
C THR A 136 1.07 13.08 -8.90
N CYS A 137 1.15 12.29 -9.93
CA CYS A 137 -0.02 11.68 -10.55
C CYS A 137 -0.75 10.63 -9.72
N ILE A 138 -0.13 10.15 -8.65
CA ILE A 138 -0.71 9.07 -7.84
C ILE A 138 -1.60 9.62 -6.74
N THR A 139 -1.21 10.73 -6.09
CA THR A 139 -1.89 11.24 -4.90
C THR A 139 -2.60 12.57 -5.11
N ASP A 140 -2.38 13.25 -6.22
CA ASP A 140 -2.89 14.60 -6.47
C ASP A 140 -4.32 14.66 -7.02
N GLU A 141 -4.85 13.53 -7.46
CA GLU A 141 -6.20 13.50 -8.03
C GLU A 141 -7.25 13.86 -6.95
N PRO A 142 -8.28 14.65 -7.29
CA PRO A 142 -9.31 15.01 -6.33
C PRO A 142 -9.99 13.81 -5.66
N GLU A 143 -10.14 12.71 -6.39
CA GLU A 143 -10.74 11.48 -5.86
C GLU A 143 -9.85 10.74 -4.86
N HIS A 144 -8.57 11.12 -4.78
CA HIS A 144 -7.62 10.52 -3.83
C HIS A 144 -7.51 11.30 -2.52
N GLN A 145 -8.24 12.40 -2.39
CA GLN A 145 -8.22 13.20 -1.16
C GLN A 145 -8.84 12.44 -0.01
N GLY A 146 -8.19 12.50 1.15
CA GLY A 146 -8.65 11.82 2.36
C GLY A 146 -7.84 12.24 3.55
N GLU A 147 -7.99 11.51 4.65
CA GLU A 147 -7.18 11.71 5.83
C GLU A 147 -6.06 10.68 5.85
N TRP A 148 -5.01 11.00 5.13
CA TRP A 148 -3.85 10.15 5.01
C TRP A 148 -2.95 10.25 6.23
N ALA A 149 -2.23 9.19 6.51
CA ALA A 149 -1.12 9.22 7.45
C ALA A 149 0.17 8.84 6.70
N VAL A 150 1.26 9.40 7.16
CA VAL A 150 2.58 9.19 6.55
C VAL A 150 3.59 8.93 7.66
N LEU A 151 4.37 7.87 7.52
CA LEU A 151 5.56 7.64 8.33
C LEU A 151 6.74 8.09 7.50
N ASN A 152 7.51 9.03 8.03
CA ASN A 152 8.73 9.52 7.41
C ASN A 152 9.93 8.95 8.15
N ARG A 153 10.88 8.40 7.38
CA ARG A 153 12.11 7.88 7.96
C ARG A 153 12.81 9.00 8.71
N GLY A 154 13.20 8.72 9.95
CA GLY A 154 13.94 9.68 10.77
C GLY A 154 15.30 9.97 10.16
N GLU A 155 15.77 11.21 10.33
CA GLU A 155 17.11 11.55 9.95
C GLU A 155 18.09 10.96 10.96
N ALA A 156 19.09 10.32 10.44
CA ALA A 156 20.13 9.74 11.27
C ALA A 156 20.98 10.82 11.92
#